data_26084299092fc0c3fe80eb2b01fdb993
#
_entry.id   26084299092fc0c3fe80eb2b01fdb993
#
_cell.length_a   1.000
_cell.length_b   1.000
_cell.length_c   1.000
_cell.angle_alpha   90.00
_cell.angle_beta   90.00
_cell.angle_gamma   90.00
#
_symmetry.space_group_name_H-M   'P 1'
#
loop_
_entity.id
_entity.type
_entity.pdbx_description
1 polymer ?
#
loop_
_entity_poly.entity_id
_entity_poly.type
_entity_poly.pdbx_seq_one_letter_code
_entity_poly.pdbx_strand_id
1 'polypeptide(L)'
;MTTSVAERRSHRRDQILAAAWEVAAESGLGAVTLHEVARRVGIRQPSLYGYVASKLDLYDAMFGQAYEQLLARLGTTSPAGTARDQLVQLSRVVLDFAVEDPPRQQLLFQRTIPGFEPSPASYALARRLVDRCVGLLSALGAGSAAHVDVYTALVAGLGAQQVANDPGGDRFTRHLEALLAMFLDHFTPEESP
;
A
#
# COMPACT_ATOMS: atom_id res chain seq x y z
N MET A 1 2.24 -35.80 6.89
CA MET A 1 2.41 -34.62 7.77
C MET A 1 1.05 -33.99 7.98
N THR A 2 0.55 -33.97 9.20
CA THR A 2 -0.81 -33.48 9.48
C THR A 2 -0.74 -31.97 9.67
N THR A 3 -1.28 -31.20 8.75
CA THR A 3 -1.37 -29.73 8.85
C THR A 3 -2.12 -29.34 10.12
N SER A 4 -1.54 -28.48 10.94
CA SER A 4 -2.14 -28.03 12.21
C SER A 4 -3.47 -27.29 11.97
N VAL A 5 -4.32 -27.20 13.01
CA VAL A 5 -5.59 -26.43 12.92
C VAL A 5 -5.30 -24.95 12.64
N ALA A 6 -4.22 -24.42 13.21
CA ALA A 6 -3.78 -23.04 12.99
C ALA A 6 -3.35 -22.79 11.52
N GLU A 7 -2.59 -23.70 10.93
CA GLU A 7 -2.15 -23.60 9.53
C GLU A 7 -3.35 -23.67 8.57
N ARG A 8 -4.31 -24.56 8.82
CA ARG A 8 -5.54 -24.62 8.02
C ARG A 8 -6.36 -23.35 8.10
N ARG A 9 -6.42 -22.73 9.30
CA ARG A 9 -7.14 -21.47 9.49
C ARG A 9 -6.43 -20.32 8.78
N SER A 10 -5.10 -20.24 8.86
CA SER A 10 -4.29 -19.26 8.13
C SER A 10 -4.49 -19.40 6.62
N HIS A 11 -4.30 -20.60 6.09
CA HIS A 11 -4.50 -20.87 4.67
C HIS A 11 -5.90 -20.49 4.17
N ARG A 12 -6.95 -20.76 4.97
CA ARG A 12 -8.31 -20.37 4.61
C ARG A 12 -8.49 -18.84 4.62
N ARG A 13 -7.86 -18.15 5.55
CA ARG A 13 -7.87 -16.67 5.57
C ARG A 13 -7.20 -16.11 4.33
N ASP A 14 -6.08 -16.67 3.91
CA ASP A 14 -5.38 -16.24 2.70
C ASP A 14 -6.24 -16.44 1.44
N GLN A 15 -6.97 -17.56 1.35
CA GLN A 15 -7.93 -17.81 0.26
C GLN A 15 -9.07 -16.79 0.24
N ILE A 16 -9.58 -16.40 1.41
CA ILE A 16 -10.63 -15.37 1.55
C ILE A 16 -10.12 -14.02 1.06
N LEU A 17 -8.91 -13.63 1.47
CA LEU A 17 -8.31 -12.36 1.03
C LEU A 17 -7.98 -12.36 -0.47
N ALA A 18 -7.46 -13.47 -0.99
CA ALA A 18 -7.23 -13.63 -2.43
C ALA A 18 -8.52 -13.44 -3.23
N ALA A 19 -9.60 -14.12 -2.84
CA ALA A 19 -10.90 -13.98 -3.48
C ALA A 19 -11.48 -12.55 -3.39
N ALA A 20 -11.25 -11.86 -2.26
CA ALA A 20 -11.66 -10.47 -2.10
C ALA A 20 -10.89 -9.52 -3.04
N TRP A 21 -9.58 -9.73 -3.22
CA TRP A 21 -8.77 -8.99 -4.19
C TRP A 21 -9.17 -9.27 -5.64
N GLU A 22 -9.52 -10.53 -5.97
CA GLU A 22 -10.04 -10.87 -7.30
C GLU A 22 -11.34 -10.12 -7.60
N VAL A 23 -12.29 -10.09 -6.66
CA VAL A 23 -13.53 -9.29 -6.82
C VAL A 23 -13.21 -7.82 -7.00
N ALA A 24 -12.28 -7.29 -6.20
CA ALA A 24 -11.87 -5.88 -6.31
C ALA A 24 -11.22 -5.57 -7.66
N ALA A 25 -10.39 -6.47 -8.19
CA ALA A 25 -9.74 -6.30 -9.49
C ALA A 25 -10.73 -6.32 -10.66
N GLU A 26 -11.75 -7.19 -10.59
CA GLU A 26 -12.74 -7.35 -11.66
C GLU A 26 -13.82 -6.27 -11.65
N SER A 27 -14.26 -5.84 -10.46
CA SER A 27 -15.49 -5.05 -10.30
C SER A 27 -15.34 -3.85 -9.38
N GLY A 28 -14.11 -3.56 -8.91
CA GLY A 28 -13.80 -2.48 -7.99
C GLY A 28 -14.06 -2.83 -6.52
N LEU A 29 -13.46 -2.04 -5.62
CA LEU A 29 -13.57 -2.26 -4.16
C LEU A 29 -15.02 -2.25 -3.67
N GLY A 30 -15.88 -1.40 -4.22
CA GLY A 30 -17.28 -1.31 -3.83
C GLY A 30 -18.07 -2.61 -4.00
N ALA A 31 -17.68 -3.44 -4.99
CA ALA A 31 -18.31 -4.71 -5.31
C ALA A 31 -17.91 -5.85 -4.35
N VAL A 32 -16.87 -5.68 -3.55
CA VAL A 32 -16.44 -6.69 -2.55
C VAL A 32 -17.54 -6.84 -1.50
N THR A 33 -18.16 -8.02 -1.46
CA THR A 33 -19.19 -8.39 -0.47
C THR A 33 -18.86 -9.73 0.16
N LEU A 34 -19.30 -9.94 1.41
CA LEU A 34 -19.11 -11.23 2.09
C LEU A 34 -19.75 -12.40 1.31
N HIS A 35 -20.89 -12.14 0.66
CA HIS A 35 -21.58 -13.13 -0.16
C HIS A 35 -20.74 -13.57 -1.35
N GLU A 36 -20.22 -12.61 -2.12
CA GLU A 36 -19.44 -12.90 -3.33
C GLU A 36 -18.10 -13.58 -2.99
N VAL A 37 -17.43 -13.12 -1.94
CA VAL A 37 -16.19 -13.73 -1.45
C VAL A 37 -16.44 -15.18 -0.98
N ALA A 38 -17.51 -15.42 -0.20
CA ALA A 38 -17.86 -16.77 0.24
C ALA A 38 -18.15 -17.70 -0.95
N ARG A 39 -18.86 -17.21 -1.96
CA ARG A 39 -19.15 -17.93 -3.21
C ARG A 39 -17.87 -18.34 -3.94
N ARG A 40 -16.90 -17.43 -4.08
CA ARG A 40 -15.60 -17.72 -4.75
C ARG A 40 -14.74 -18.72 -4.00
N VAL A 41 -14.72 -18.62 -2.69
CA VAL A 41 -13.96 -19.56 -1.82
C VAL A 41 -14.65 -20.93 -1.72
N GLY A 42 -15.89 -21.07 -2.20
CA GLY A 42 -16.66 -22.30 -2.13
C GLY A 42 -17.14 -22.64 -0.72
N ILE A 43 -17.44 -21.64 0.11
CA ILE A 43 -17.99 -21.81 1.46
C ILE A 43 -19.33 -21.11 1.60
N ARG A 44 -20.13 -21.51 2.59
CA ARG A 44 -21.35 -20.78 2.93
C ARG A 44 -21.01 -19.48 3.63
N GLN A 45 -21.74 -18.40 3.34
CA GLN A 45 -21.52 -17.09 3.98
C GLN A 45 -21.49 -17.14 5.51
N PRO A 46 -22.33 -17.93 6.23
CA PRO A 46 -22.19 -18.07 7.68
C PRO A 46 -20.82 -18.59 8.15
N SER A 47 -20.16 -19.43 7.34
CA SER A 47 -18.82 -19.93 7.68
C SER A 47 -17.73 -18.85 7.54
N LEU A 48 -17.98 -17.81 6.72
CA LEU A 48 -17.06 -16.70 6.54
C LEU A 48 -16.94 -15.85 7.81
N TYR A 49 -18.03 -15.73 8.59
CA TYR A 49 -18.03 -14.98 9.85
C TYR A 49 -17.07 -15.53 10.92
N GLY A 50 -16.61 -16.78 10.77
CA GLY A 50 -15.52 -17.33 11.59
C GLY A 50 -14.14 -16.74 11.30
N TYR A 51 -14.00 -15.97 10.19
CA TYR A 51 -12.74 -15.37 9.74
C TYR A 51 -12.79 -13.84 9.71
N VAL A 52 -13.92 -13.26 9.34
CA VAL A 52 -14.17 -11.81 9.28
C VAL A 52 -15.59 -11.52 9.79
N ALA A 53 -15.73 -10.61 10.74
CA ALA A 53 -17.03 -10.36 11.38
C ALA A 53 -17.95 -9.45 10.54
N SER A 54 -17.39 -8.64 9.66
CA SER A 54 -18.12 -7.68 8.83
C SER A 54 -17.42 -7.42 7.50
N LYS A 55 -18.09 -6.67 6.61
CA LYS A 55 -17.47 -6.16 5.37
C LYS A 55 -16.31 -5.21 5.69
N LEU A 56 -16.42 -4.38 6.73
CA LEU A 56 -15.35 -3.47 7.14
C LEU A 56 -14.16 -4.24 7.71
N ASP A 57 -14.36 -5.32 8.47
CA ASP A 57 -13.27 -6.19 8.93
C ASP A 57 -12.57 -6.90 7.77
N LEU A 58 -13.30 -7.22 6.69
CA LEU A 58 -12.68 -7.76 5.48
C LEU A 58 -11.78 -6.71 4.83
N TYR A 59 -12.22 -5.46 4.71
CA TYR A 59 -11.36 -4.38 4.21
C TYR A 59 -10.16 -4.11 5.12
N ASP A 60 -10.33 -4.20 6.44
CA ASP A 60 -9.22 -4.06 7.38
C ASP A 60 -8.18 -5.17 7.20
N ALA A 61 -8.62 -6.41 7.02
CA ALA A 61 -7.73 -7.52 6.73
C ALA A 61 -7.03 -7.39 5.38
N MET A 62 -7.72 -6.90 4.34
CA MET A 62 -7.13 -6.58 3.03
C MET A 62 -6.11 -5.46 3.14
N PHE A 63 -6.41 -4.39 3.88
CA PHE A 63 -5.51 -3.27 4.13
C PHE A 63 -4.23 -3.71 4.84
N GLY A 64 -4.37 -4.48 5.93
CA GLY A 64 -3.23 -5.03 6.66
C GLY A 64 -2.35 -5.91 5.77
N GLN A 65 -2.95 -6.87 5.04
CA GLN A 65 -2.23 -7.75 4.11
C GLN A 65 -1.47 -6.96 3.03
N ALA A 66 -2.08 -5.95 2.45
CA ALA A 66 -1.43 -5.15 1.40
C ALA A 66 -0.22 -4.38 1.94
N TYR A 67 -0.31 -3.80 3.16
CA TYR A 67 0.86 -3.19 3.81
C TYR A 67 1.94 -4.21 4.19
N GLU A 68 1.57 -5.40 4.67
CA GLU A 68 2.53 -6.49 4.91
C GLU A 68 3.30 -6.85 3.63
N GLN A 69 2.61 -6.99 2.51
CA GLN A 69 3.21 -7.28 1.21
C GLN A 69 4.13 -6.14 0.74
N LEU A 70 3.71 -4.89 0.87
CA LEU A 70 4.53 -3.73 0.53
C LEU A 70 5.79 -3.65 1.39
N LEU A 71 5.66 -3.83 2.70
CA LEU A 71 6.79 -3.84 3.64
C LEU A 71 7.75 -5.01 3.38
N ALA A 72 7.22 -6.19 3.03
CA ALA A 72 8.03 -7.34 2.64
C ALA A 72 8.82 -7.02 1.35
N ARG A 73 8.18 -6.42 0.34
CA ARG A 73 8.84 -5.99 -0.91
C ARG A 73 9.97 -4.98 -0.64
N LEU A 74 9.73 -4.02 0.26
CA LEU A 74 10.76 -3.09 0.72
C LEU A 74 11.89 -3.77 1.53
N GLY A 75 11.60 -4.88 2.22
CA GLY A 75 12.57 -5.65 2.99
C GLY A 75 13.52 -6.48 2.12
N THR A 76 13.11 -6.84 0.90
CA THR A 76 13.96 -7.57 -0.06
C THR A 76 14.92 -6.65 -0.82
N THR A 77 14.71 -5.35 -0.78
CA THR A 77 15.60 -4.35 -1.38
C THR A 77 16.68 -3.99 -0.35
N SER A 78 17.92 -4.33 -0.64
CA SER A 78 19.07 -3.87 0.18
C SER A 78 19.15 -2.34 0.12
N PRO A 79 19.18 -1.64 1.26
CA PRO A 79 19.45 -0.21 1.27
C PRO A 79 20.89 0.00 0.78
N ALA A 80 21.03 0.43 -0.46
CA ALA A 80 22.32 0.73 -1.07
C ALA A 80 22.41 2.23 -1.39
N GLY A 81 23.62 2.78 -1.33
CA GLY A 81 23.86 4.17 -1.68
C GLY A 81 23.55 5.17 -0.56
N THR A 82 23.44 6.43 -0.95
CA THR A 82 23.17 7.57 -0.08
C THR A 82 21.72 7.55 0.43
N ALA A 83 21.40 8.39 1.40
CA ALA A 83 20.00 8.56 1.86
C ALA A 83 19.08 8.99 0.70
N ARG A 84 19.60 9.77 -0.27
CA ARG A 84 18.88 10.17 -1.49
C ARG A 84 18.56 8.95 -2.35
N ASP A 85 19.53 8.09 -2.60
CA ASP A 85 19.35 6.87 -3.40
C ASP A 85 18.33 5.94 -2.74
N GLN A 86 18.40 5.80 -1.43
CA GLN A 86 17.46 4.99 -0.65
C GLN A 86 16.04 5.56 -0.68
N LEU A 87 15.87 6.90 -0.65
CA LEU A 87 14.57 7.55 -0.77
C LEU A 87 13.97 7.32 -2.16
N VAL A 88 14.77 7.46 -3.23
CA VAL A 88 14.36 7.16 -4.61
C VAL A 88 13.92 5.70 -4.73
N GLN A 89 14.72 4.78 -4.21
CA GLN A 89 14.42 3.34 -4.25
C GLN A 89 13.13 3.00 -3.49
N LEU A 90 12.96 3.53 -2.27
CA LEU A 90 11.74 3.36 -1.48
C LEU A 90 10.52 3.89 -2.23
N SER A 91 10.61 5.11 -2.77
CA SER A 91 9.54 5.75 -3.54
C SER A 91 9.18 4.94 -4.78
N ARG A 92 10.18 4.39 -5.49
CA ARG A 92 9.98 3.53 -6.66
C ARG A 92 9.18 2.29 -6.29
N VAL A 93 9.59 1.57 -5.23
CA VAL A 93 8.89 0.36 -4.78
C VAL A 93 7.44 0.66 -4.37
N VAL A 94 7.20 1.77 -3.67
CA VAL A 94 5.83 2.19 -3.28
C VAL A 94 5.01 2.53 -4.50
N LEU A 95 5.58 3.26 -5.46
CA LEU A 95 4.90 3.67 -6.68
C LEU A 95 4.58 2.48 -7.58
N ASP A 96 5.54 1.59 -7.81
CA ASP A 96 5.35 0.37 -8.61
C ASP A 96 4.26 -0.52 -7.98
N PHE A 97 4.29 -0.71 -6.66
CA PHE A 97 3.25 -1.45 -5.95
C PHE A 97 1.85 -0.83 -6.12
N ALA A 98 1.77 0.51 -6.12
CA ALA A 98 0.52 1.23 -6.27
C ALA A 98 -0.05 1.12 -7.70
N VAL A 99 0.79 1.17 -8.73
CA VAL A 99 0.33 1.16 -10.14
C VAL A 99 0.09 -0.25 -10.68
N GLU A 100 0.73 -1.27 -10.12
CA GLU A 100 0.53 -2.68 -10.49
C GLU A 100 -0.88 -3.18 -10.12
N ASP A 101 -1.47 -2.62 -9.05
CA ASP A 101 -2.78 -3.07 -8.53
C ASP A 101 -3.64 -1.88 -8.11
N PRO A 102 -4.45 -1.31 -9.04
CA PRO A 102 -5.29 -0.17 -8.75
C PRO A 102 -6.25 -0.33 -7.55
N PRO A 103 -6.89 -1.49 -7.30
CA PRO A 103 -7.64 -1.72 -6.07
C PRO A 103 -6.82 -1.57 -4.79
N ARG A 104 -5.57 -2.04 -4.77
CA ARG A 104 -4.68 -1.84 -3.61
C ARG A 104 -4.32 -0.38 -3.45
N GLN A 105 -3.97 0.30 -4.53
CA GLN A 105 -3.69 1.74 -4.52
C GLN A 105 -4.87 2.52 -3.92
N GLN A 106 -6.11 2.21 -4.33
CA GLN A 106 -7.31 2.85 -3.82
C GLN A 106 -7.52 2.58 -2.32
N LEU A 107 -7.38 1.31 -1.89
CA LEU A 107 -7.62 0.93 -0.49
C LEU A 107 -6.56 1.51 0.45
N LEU A 108 -5.29 1.57 0.03
CA LEU A 108 -4.18 2.01 0.88
C LEU A 108 -4.05 3.53 0.95
N PHE A 109 -4.27 4.22 -0.18
CA PHE A 109 -3.90 5.63 -0.31
C PHE A 109 -5.09 6.56 -0.57
N GLN A 110 -6.31 6.01 -0.74
CA GLN A 110 -7.52 6.79 -0.98
C GLN A 110 -8.63 6.36 -0.02
N ARG A 111 -9.40 7.30 0.49
CA ARG A 111 -10.56 7.01 1.34
C ARG A 111 -11.80 6.75 0.49
N THR A 112 -11.77 5.71 -0.35
CA THR A 112 -12.85 5.40 -1.30
C THR A 112 -13.99 4.58 -0.70
N ILE A 113 -13.78 3.96 0.46
CA ILE A 113 -14.79 3.11 1.13
C ILE A 113 -15.47 3.92 2.23
N PRO A 114 -16.79 4.21 2.10
CA PRO A 114 -17.51 4.95 3.13
C PRO A 114 -17.52 4.23 4.48
N GLY A 115 -17.17 4.96 5.55
CA GLY A 115 -17.16 4.43 6.91
C GLY A 115 -16.03 3.45 7.23
N PHE A 116 -15.10 3.19 6.30
CA PHE A 116 -13.93 2.37 6.58
C PHE A 116 -12.82 3.20 7.23
N GLU A 117 -12.37 2.73 8.38
CA GLU A 117 -11.15 3.18 9.06
C GLU A 117 -10.35 1.94 9.45
N PRO A 118 -9.04 1.90 9.13
CA PRO A 118 -8.20 0.78 9.52
C PRO A 118 -8.13 0.63 11.04
N SER A 119 -8.13 -0.61 11.52
CA SER A 119 -7.87 -0.89 12.93
C SER A 119 -6.51 -0.36 13.38
N PRO A 120 -6.28 -0.13 14.68
CA PRO A 120 -4.97 0.28 15.19
C PRO A 120 -3.85 -0.68 14.79
N ALA A 121 -4.13 -1.99 14.70
CA ALA A 121 -3.18 -3.02 14.30
C ALA A 121 -2.80 -2.89 12.82
N SER A 122 -3.79 -2.76 11.92
CA SER A 122 -3.55 -2.58 10.49
C SER A 122 -2.90 -1.22 10.19
N TYR A 123 -3.32 -0.17 10.90
CA TYR A 123 -2.73 1.16 10.75
C TYR A 123 -1.27 1.23 11.24
N ALA A 124 -0.88 0.41 12.22
CA ALA A 124 0.51 0.32 12.65
C ALA A 124 1.46 -0.13 11.52
N LEU A 125 0.97 -0.95 10.58
CA LEU A 125 1.74 -1.33 9.39
C LEU A 125 1.97 -0.14 8.46
N ALA A 126 0.93 0.67 8.22
CA ALA A 126 1.05 1.90 7.44
C ALA A 126 2.07 2.88 8.07
N ARG A 127 2.01 3.03 9.40
CA ARG A 127 2.97 3.87 10.13
C ARG A 127 4.42 3.43 9.95
N ARG A 128 4.70 2.13 9.90
CA ARG A 128 6.08 1.63 9.64
C ARG A 128 6.64 2.12 8.31
N LEU A 129 5.80 2.21 7.27
CA LEU A 129 6.20 2.81 6.00
C LEU A 129 6.51 4.30 6.15
N VAL A 130 5.60 5.04 6.79
CA VAL A 130 5.77 6.49 7.03
C VAL A 130 7.02 6.77 7.85
N ASP A 131 7.25 6.02 8.94
CA ASP A 131 8.44 6.17 9.79
C ASP A 131 9.74 5.96 9.00
N ARG A 132 9.74 5.03 8.04
CA ARG A 132 10.89 4.82 7.15
C ARG A 132 11.11 6.01 6.21
N CYS A 133 10.05 6.57 5.65
CA CYS A 133 10.13 7.79 4.83
C CYS A 133 10.66 8.97 5.66
N VAL A 134 10.10 9.18 6.86
CA VAL A 134 10.52 10.25 7.80
C VAL A 134 12.01 10.12 8.14
N GLY A 135 12.49 8.90 8.42
CA GLY A 135 13.91 8.68 8.71
C GLY A 135 14.82 9.09 7.55
N LEU A 136 14.48 8.73 6.31
CA LEU A 136 15.25 9.12 5.13
C LEU A 136 15.19 10.62 4.85
N LEU A 137 14.00 11.22 4.94
CA LEU A 137 13.80 12.64 4.76
C LEU A 137 14.54 13.45 5.82
N SER A 138 14.53 12.98 7.08
CA SER A 138 15.29 13.64 8.18
C SER A 138 16.80 13.58 7.94
N ALA A 139 17.32 12.46 7.45
CA ALA A 139 18.74 12.33 7.08
C ALA A 139 19.15 13.27 5.93
N LEU A 140 18.17 13.72 5.14
CA LEU A 140 18.34 14.70 4.04
C LEU A 140 18.00 16.14 4.45
N GLY A 141 17.71 16.42 5.73
CA GLY A 141 17.31 17.76 6.18
C GLY A 141 15.86 18.14 5.90
N ALA A 142 15.06 17.25 5.33
CA ALA A 142 13.66 17.49 4.94
C ALA A 142 12.66 16.70 5.82
N GLY A 143 12.93 16.54 7.11
CA GLY A 143 12.15 15.67 8.02
C GLY A 143 10.98 16.36 8.73
N SER A 144 10.63 17.61 8.43
CA SER A 144 9.47 18.25 9.04
C SER A 144 8.15 17.60 8.59
N ALA A 145 7.09 17.72 9.41
CA ALA A 145 5.77 17.20 9.04
C ALA A 145 5.29 17.76 7.68
N ALA A 146 5.50 19.05 7.43
CA ALA A 146 5.16 19.68 6.15
C ALA A 146 5.92 19.07 4.97
N HIS A 147 7.20 18.76 5.13
CA HIS A 147 7.99 18.11 4.09
C HIS A 147 7.49 16.68 3.81
N VAL A 148 7.13 15.93 4.86
CA VAL A 148 6.55 14.58 4.72
C VAL A 148 5.21 14.64 4.00
N ASP A 149 4.37 15.62 4.30
CA ASP A 149 3.08 15.81 3.63
C ASP A 149 3.27 16.10 2.14
N VAL A 150 4.18 17.01 1.77
CA VAL A 150 4.49 17.34 0.37
C VAL A 150 5.06 16.13 -0.36
N TYR A 151 6.05 15.44 0.23
CA TYR A 151 6.62 14.21 -0.34
C TYR A 151 5.54 13.15 -0.60
N THR A 152 4.69 12.90 0.39
CA THR A 152 3.61 11.91 0.28
C THR A 152 2.62 12.29 -0.83
N ALA A 153 2.24 13.58 -0.91
CA ALA A 153 1.35 14.08 -1.96
C ALA A 153 1.95 13.92 -3.36
N LEU A 154 3.26 14.16 -3.52
CA LEU A 154 3.96 14.01 -4.80
C LEU A 154 3.98 12.55 -5.27
N VAL A 155 4.39 11.61 -4.41
CA VAL A 155 4.47 10.19 -4.77
C VAL A 155 3.07 9.60 -5.01
N ALA A 156 2.11 9.90 -4.13
CA ALA A 156 0.72 9.45 -4.30
C ALA A 156 0.08 10.05 -5.56
N GLY A 157 0.36 11.33 -5.86
CA GLY A 157 -0.10 12.01 -7.06
C GLY A 157 0.39 11.36 -8.34
N LEU A 158 1.68 10.99 -8.42
CA LEU A 158 2.22 10.25 -9.56
C LEU A 158 1.49 8.92 -9.77
N GLY A 159 1.28 8.14 -8.71
CA GLY A 159 0.58 6.86 -8.79
C GLY A 159 -0.87 7.04 -9.25
N ALA A 160 -1.59 8.00 -8.69
CA ALA A 160 -2.97 8.28 -9.06
C ALA A 160 -3.08 8.73 -10.53
N GLN A 161 -2.18 9.61 -11.00
CA GLN A 161 -2.15 10.05 -12.38
C GLN A 161 -1.79 8.93 -13.36
N GLN A 162 -0.85 8.05 -12.98
CA GLN A 162 -0.47 6.90 -13.81
C GLN A 162 -1.64 5.95 -13.99
N VAL A 163 -2.32 5.57 -12.91
CA VAL A 163 -3.47 4.66 -12.96
C VAL A 163 -4.64 5.27 -13.74
N ALA A 164 -4.88 6.57 -13.59
CA ALA A 164 -6.03 7.24 -14.22
C ALA A 164 -5.84 7.54 -15.71
N ASN A 165 -4.62 7.88 -16.15
CA ASN A 165 -4.39 8.48 -17.45
C ASN A 165 -3.47 7.69 -18.38
N ASP A 166 -2.74 6.69 -17.85
CA ASP A 166 -1.84 5.84 -18.63
C ASP A 166 -1.67 4.47 -17.94
N PRO A 167 -2.77 3.70 -17.76
CA PRO A 167 -2.73 2.40 -17.07
C PRO A 167 -1.84 1.42 -17.85
N GLY A 168 -0.86 0.83 -17.16
CA GLY A 168 0.11 -0.10 -17.75
C GLY A 168 1.27 0.54 -18.51
N GLY A 169 1.31 1.87 -18.63
CA GLY A 169 2.44 2.63 -19.17
C GLY A 169 3.35 3.18 -18.06
N ASP A 170 4.15 4.19 -18.40
CA ASP A 170 5.11 4.84 -17.50
C ASP A 170 5.08 6.39 -17.58
N ARG A 171 4.09 6.95 -18.28
CA ARG A 171 4.01 8.37 -18.61
C ARG A 171 4.25 9.30 -17.41
N PHE A 172 3.74 8.94 -16.24
CA PHE A 172 3.88 9.72 -15.02
C PHE A 172 4.98 9.16 -14.10
N THR A 173 5.08 7.84 -13.95
CA THR A 173 6.03 7.21 -13.04
C THR A 173 7.49 7.44 -13.42
N ARG A 174 7.80 7.62 -14.72
CA ARG A 174 9.15 7.96 -15.21
C ARG A 174 9.68 9.29 -14.67
N HIS A 175 8.81 10.17 -14.18
CA HIS A 175 9.19 11.47 -13.64
C HIS A 175 9.53 11.45 -12.14
N LEU A 176 9.47 10.29 -11.47
CA LEU A 176 9.68 10.17 -10.03
C LEU A 176 11.01 10.79 -9.58
N GLU A 177 12.11 10.44 -10.25
CA GLU A 177 13.45 10.89 -9.85
C GLU A 177 13.61 12.41 -10.03
N ALA A 178 13.14 12.95 -11.14
CA ALA A 178 13.16 14.39 -11.40
C ALA A 178 12.32 15.15 -10.36
N LEU A 179 11.17 14.63 -10.00
CA LEU A 179 10.27 15.22 -9.04
C LEU A 179 10.83 15.19 -7.62
N LEU A 180 11.48 14.09 -7.22
CA LEU A 180 12.19 13.99 -5.96
C LEU A 180 13.42 14.90 -5.91
N ALA A 181 14.15 15.05 -7.03
CA ALA A 181 15.24 16.02 -7.13
C ALA A 181 14.75 17.43 -6.87
N MET A 182 13.72 17.89 -7.59
CA MET A 182 13.11 19.20 -7.40
C MET A 182 12.62 19.43 -5.95
N PHE A 183 12.01 18.39 -5.34
CA PHE A 183 11.57 18.46 -3.95
C PHE A 183 12.74 18.67 -3.00
N LEU A 184 13.79 17.86 -3.12
CA LEU A 184 14.97 17.96 -2.26
C LEU A 184 15.72 19.27 -2.47
N ASP A 185 15.94 19.69 -3.69
CA ASP A 185 16.62 20.95 -4.02
C ASP A 185 15.88 22.17 -3.45
N HIS A 186 14.54 22.11 -3.37
CA HIS A 186 13.73 23.18 -2.78
C HIS A 186 13.81 23.21 -1.25
N PHE A 187 13.75 22.05 -0.57
CA PHE A 187 13.67 21.97 0.89
C PHE A 187 15.01 21.74 1.58
N THR A 188 16.05 21.39 0.83
CA THR A 188 17.41 21.22 1.33
C THR A 188 18.41 21.97 0.44
N PRO A 189 18.25 23.31 0.29
CA PRO A 189 19.19 24.09 -0.51
C PRO A 189 20.60 23.85 0.02
N GLU A 190 21.54 23.55 -0.90
CA GLU A 190 22.96 23.49 -0.54
C GLU A 190 23.31 24.82 0.11
N GLU A 191 23.90 24.79 1.32
CA GLU A 191 24.48 25.98 1.91
C GLU A 191 25.51 26.51 0.90
N SER A 192 25.18 27.66 0.27
CA SER A 192 26.14 28.34 -0.59
C SER A 192 27.37 28.69 0.25
N PRO A 193 28.57 28.39 -0.25
CA PRO A 193 29.83 28.62 0.46
C PRO A 193 30.09 30.11 0.77
#